data_1599953ea4bcf136dd9d22d33fe4b853
#
_entry.id   1599953ea4bcf136dd9d22d33fe4b853
#
_cell.length_a   1.000
_cell.length_b   1.000
_cell.length_c   1.000
_cell.angle_alpha   90.00
_cell.angle_beta   90.00
_cell.angle_gamma   90.00
#
_symmetry.space_group_name_H-M   'P 1'
#
loop_
_entity.id
_entity.type
_entity.pdbx_description
1 polymer ?
#
loop_
_entity_poly.entity_id
_entity_poly.type
_entity_poly.pdbx_seq_one_letter_code
_entity_poly.pdbx_strand_id
1 'polypeptide(L)'
;LLEETLIVFGAEFGRTPMSQGGDKKRAGRDHHKDAFTVWLAGGGVRKGFVYGETDELGFHVVKNPMHVNDFHATLLHLLGLDHKQLTYRYQGRDFRLTDVAGNIAHDLLA
;
A
#
# COMPACT_ATOMS: atom_id res chain seq x y z
N LEU A 1 22.06 -5.63 7.45
CA LEU A 1 20.69 -5.61 8.03
C LEU A 1 19.65 -5.08 7.05
N LEU A 2 19.85 -3.91 6.41
CA LEU A 2 18.84 -3.34 5.52
C LEU A 2 18.54 -4.19 4.27
N GLU A 3 19.54 -4.92 3.78
CA GLU A 3 19.38 -5.83 2.63
C GLU A 3 18.45 -7.02 2.94
N GLU A 4 18.38 -7.41 4.21
CA GLU A 4 17.60 -8.54 4.71
C GLU A 4 16.36 -8.08 5.53
N THR A 5 16.14 -6.78 5.62
CA THR A 5 15.04 -6.19 6.40
C THR A 5 14.17 -5.33 5.51
N LEU A 6 12.89 -5.68 5.40
CA LEU A 6 11.89 -4.84 4.73
C LEU A 6 11.29 -3.87 5.74
N ILE A 7 11.46 -2.58 5.49
CA ILE A 7 10.84 -1.51 6.28
C ILE A 7 9.63 -0.99 5.50
N VAL A 8 8.48 -0.94 6.16
CA VAL A 8 7.24 -0.39 5.62
C VAL A 8 6.79 0.74 6.55
N PHE A 9 6.61 1.93 6.01
CA PHE A 9 6.09 3.09 6.72
C PHE A 9 4.86 3.64 6.00
N GLY A 10 3.76 3.74 6.72
CA GLY A 10 2.50 4.21 6.17
C GLY A 10 1.45 4.36 7.25
N ALA A 11 0.28 4.78 6.84
CA ALA A 11 -0.93 4.79 7.64
C ALA A 11 -2.02 3.96 6.95
N GLU A 12 -3.09 3.67 7.66
CA GLU A 12 -4.23 2.89 7.15
C GLU A 12 -5.00 3.60 6.02
N PHE A 13 -4.90 4.91 5.95
CA PHE A 13 -5.42 5.78 4.88
C PHE A 13 -4.61 7.08 4.81
N GLY A 14 -4.87 7.89 3.79
CA GLY A 14 -4.31 9.22 3.64
C GLY A 14 -5.17 10.33 4.22
N ARG A 15 -4.85 11.56 3.85
CA ARG A 15 -5.59 12.77 4.22
C ARG A 15 -5.90 13.59 2.98
N THR A 16 -7.15 14.02 2.84
CA THR A 16 -7.54 14.93 1.76
C THR A 16 -6.94 16.32 1.96
N PRO A 17 -6.84 17.15 0.93
CA PRO A 17 -6.51 18.57 1.09
C PRO A 17 -7.63 19.39 1.73
N MET A 18 -8.80 18.79 1.99
CA MET A 18 -9.96 19.45 2.59
C MET A 18 -9.84 19.54 4.11
N SER A 19 -10.24 20.68 4.66
CA SER A 19 -10.28 20.89 6.11
C SER A 19 -11.48 20.19 6.74
N GLN A 20 -11.22 19.47 7.81
CA GLN A 20 -12.25 18.86 8.67
C GLN A 20 -12.50 19.75 9.89
N GLY A 21 -13.77 20.11 10.11
CA GLY A 21 -14.21 20.89 11.26
C GLY A 21 -14.26 22.41 11.03
N GLY A 22 -15.11 23.09 11.83
CA GLY A 22 -15.36 24.52 11.70
C GLY A 22 -14.37 25.42 12.42
N ASP A 23 -13.55 24.90 13.34
CA ASP A 23 -12.55 25.67 14.08
C ASP A 23 -11.20 25.68 13.36
N LYS A 24 -10.85 26.83 12.76
CA LYS A 24 -9.59 27.00 12.02
C LYS A 24 -8.33 26.73 12.86
N LYS A 25 -8.38 26.84 14.19
CA LYS A 25 -7.23 26.60 15.07
C LYS A 25 -7.02 25.12 15.37
N ARG A 26 -8.04 24.28 15.16
CA ARG A 26 -8.02 22.84 15.43
C ARG A 26 -8.37 22.00 14.21
N ALA A 27 -8.46 22.64 13.04
CA ALA A 27 -8.81 21.95 11.80
C ALA A 27 -7.74 20.93 11.43
N GLY A 28 -8.18 19.67 11.27
CA GLY A 28 -7.42 18.63 10.60
C GLY A 28 -7.80 18.52 9.12
N ARG A 29 -7.31 17.49 8.44
CA ARG A 29 -7.73 17.10 7.10
C ARG A 29 -8.54 15.84 7.17
N ASP A 30 -9.55 15.72 6.29
CA ASP A 30 -10.40 14.54 6.20
C ASP A 30 -9.59 13.28 5.86
N HIS A 31 -10.11 12.12 6.26
CA HIS A 31 -9.60 10.82 5.86
C HIS A 31 -9.72 10.62 4.34
N HIS A 32 -8.71 10.01 3.75
CA HIS A 32 -8.66 9.75 2.31
C HIS A 32 -8.27 8.31 2.03
N LYS A 33 -9.24 7.50 1.63
CA LYS A 33 -9.03 6.08 1.34
C LYS A 33 -8.49 5.81 -0.07
N ASP A 34 -8.71 6.74 -1.00
CA ASP A 34 -8.49 6.51 -2.43
C ASP A 34 -7.11 6.98 -2.92
N ALA A 35 -6.43 7.85 -2.16
CA ALA A 35 -5.08 8.29 -2.50
C ALA A 35 -4.24 8.58 -1.25
N PHE A 36 -3.14 7.85 -1.08
CA PHE A 36 -2.18 8.07 -0.01
C PHE A 36 -0.82 7.45 -0.36
N THR A 37 0.19 7.83 0.38
CA THR A 37 1.56 7.40 0.16
C THR A 37 2.01 6.43 1.23
N VAL A 38 2.69 5.37 0.80
CA VAL A 38 3.42 4.44 1.65
C VAL A 38 4.88 4.48 1.24
N TRP A 39 5.79 4.40 2.19
CA TRP A 39 7.23 4.37 1.94
C TRP A 39 7.80 3.00 2.30
N LEU A 40 8.69 2.49 1.45
CA LEU A 40 9.35 1.21 1.60
C LEU A 40 10.87 1.36 1.54
N ALA A 41 11.59 0.55 2.32
CA ALA A 41 13.05 0.45 2.20
C ALA A 41 13.57 -0.94 2.54
N GLY A 42 14.70 -1.28 1.95
CA GLY A 42 15.38 -2.55 2.18
C GLY A 42 14.70 -3.74 1.53
N GLY A 43 15.08 -4.95 1.94
CA GLY A 43 14.41 -6.20 1.61
C GLY A 43 14.05 -6.43 0.14
N GLY A 44 14.93 -6.07 -0.82
CA GLY A 44 14.66 -6.26 -2.25
C GLY A 44 13.80 -5.17 -2.91
N VAL A 45 13.52 -4.06 -2.21
CA VAL A 45 12.82 -2.91 -2.78
C VAL A 45 13.74 -2.07 -3.66
N ARG A 46 13.26 -1.66 -4.82
CA ARG A 46 13.99 -0.78 -5.75
C ARG A 46 14.23 0.59 -5.12
N LYS A 47 15.50 0.97 -5.00
CA LYS A 47 15.93 2.23 -4.36
C LYS A 47 15.63 3.45 -5.23
N GLY A 48 15.23 4.55 -4.59
CA GLY A 48 15.06 5.85 -5.25
C GLY A 48 13.95 5.86 -6.31
N PHE A 49 12.97 4.98 -6.21
CA PHE A 49 11.87 4.82 -7.16
C PHE A 49 10.56 5.31 -6.56
N VAL A 50 9.78 6.02 -7.35
CA VAL A 50 8.42 6.45 -7.02
C VAL A 50 7.45 5.71 -7.91
N TYR A 51 6.50 4.99 -7.29
CA TYR A 51 5.46 4.24 -7.96
C TYR A 51 4.11 4.92 -7.76
N GLY A 52 3.46 5.25 -8.87
CA GLY A 52 2.18 5.93 -8.84
C GLY A 52 2.30 7.46 -8.74
N GLU A 53 1.20 8.11 -9.03
CA GLU A 53 1.09 9.56 -9.04
C GLU A 53 -0.36 9.96 -8.78
N THR A 54 -0.57 11.03 -8.03
CA THR A 54 -1.87 11.64 -7.83
C THR A 54 -2.08 12.83 -8.75
N ASP A 55 -3.32 13.29 -8.88
CA ASP A 55 -3.63 14.59 -9.47
C ASP A 55 -2.99 15.73 -8.65
N GLU A 56 -3.03 16.94 -9.18
CA GLU A 56 -2.41 18.13 -8.57
C GLU A 56 -2.93 18.43 -7.16
N LEU A 57 -4.14 18.02 -6.85
CA LEU A 57 -4.77 18.26 -5.55
C LEU A 57 -4.61 17.07 -4.59
N GLY A 58 -4.13 15.92 -5.07
CA GLY A 58 -3.99 14.71 -4.28
C GLY A 58 -5.30 13.99 -3.99
N PHE A 59 -6.35 14.20 -4.82
CA PHE A 59 -7.63 13.51 -4.65
C PHE A 59 -7.71 12.15 -5.32
N HIS A 60 -7.11 12.00 -6.50
CA HIS A 60 -7.21 10.76 -7.27
C HIS A 60 -5.83 10.26 -7.67
N VAL A 61 -5.67 8.95 -7.68
CA VAL A 61 -4.50 8.32 -8.30
C VAL A 61 -4.70 8.34 -9.82
N VAL A 62 -3.80 9.00 -10.54
CA VAL A 62 -3.88 9.16 -12.00
C VAL A 62 -2.89 8.29 -12.77
N LYS A 63 -1.91 7.70 -12.05
CA LYS A 63 -0.90 6.83 -12.65
C LYS A 63 -0.58 5.66 -11.73
N ASN A 64 -0.49 4.46 -12.31
CA ASN A 64 -0.15 3.21 -11.62
C ASN A 64 -0.92 3.04 -10.28
N PRO A 65 -2.26 3.01 -10.30
CA PRO A 65 -3.03 2.77 -9.08
C PRO A 65 -2.65 1.41 -8.50
N MET A 66 -2.51 1.34 -7.19
CA MET A 66 -2.23 0.11 -6.47
C MET A 66 -3.34 -0.14 -5.44
N HIS A 67 -4.06 -1.24 -5.60
CA HIS A 67 -5.02 -1.67 -4.59
C HIS A 67 -4.28 -2.21 -3.35
N VAL A 68 -4.91 -2.14 -2.18
CA VAL A 68 -4.34 -2.67 -0.94
C VAL A 68 -3.96 -4.16 -1.05
N ASN A 69 -4.72 -4.95 -1.79
CA ASN A 69 -4.41 -6.36 -2.02
C ASN A 69 -3.16 -6.54 -2.90
N ASP A 70 -2.90 -5.65 -3.87
CA ASP A 70 -1.67 -5.65 -4.68
C ASP A 70 -0.47 -5.27 -3.82
N PHE A 71 -0.64 -4.30 -2.94
CA PHE A 71 0.38 -3.92 -1.96
C PHE A 71 0.75 -5.10 -1.06
N HIS A 72 -0.23 -5.77 -0.45
CA HIS A 72 0.01 -6.95 0.39
C HIS A 72 0.61 -8.13 -0.39
N ALA A 73 0.17 -8.38 -1.64
CA ALA A 73 0.77 -9.40 -2.49
C ALA A 73 2.26 -9.10 -2.75
N THR A 74 2.61 -7.83 -2.97
CA THR A 74 3.98 -7.37 -3.18
C THR A 74 4.83 -7.53 -1.91
N LEU A 75 4.29 -7.18 -0.73
CA LEU A 75 4.98 -7.39 0.55
C LEU A 75 5.25 -8.88 0.81
N LEU A 76 4.25 -9.74 0.60
CA LEU A 76 4.41 -11.19 0.77
C LEU A 76 5.47 -11.74 -0.19
N HIS A 77 5.49 -11.29 -1.44
CA HIS A 77 6.52 -11.67 -2.41
C HIS A 77 7.93 -11.26 -1.95
N LEU A 78 8.11 -10.03 -1.45
CA LEU A 78 9.38 -9.57 -0.88
C LEU A 78 9.82 -10.38 0.33
N LEU A 79 8.90 -10.96 1.08
CA LEU A 79 9.16 -11.88 2.19
C LEU A 79 9.39 -13.34 1.72
N GLY A 80 9.40 -13.61 0.41
CA GLY A 80 9.59 -14.95 -0.15
C GLY A 80 8.34 -15.84 -0.08
N LEU A 81 7.17 -15.26 0.13
CA LEU A 81 5.91 -15.99 0.25
C LEU A 81 5.06 -15.82 -1.02
N ASP A 82 4.51 -16.94 -1.52
CA ASP A 82 3.51 -16.90 -2.57
C ASP A 82 2.12 -16.64 -1.95
N HIS A 83 1.58 -15.43 -2.16
CA HIS A 83 0.29 -15.03 -1.62
C HIS A 83 -0.88 -15.89 -2.11
N LYS A 84 -0.73 -16.61 -3.23
CA LYS A 84 -1.76 -17.51 -3.76
C LYS A 84 -1.77 -18.86 -3.08
N GLN A 85 -0.60 -19.31 -2.59
CA GLN A 85 -0.43 -20.58 -1.88
C GLN A 85 -0.56 -20.42 -0.37
N LEU A 86 -0.32 -19.23 0.16
CA LEU A 86 -0.48 -18.93 1.58
C LEU A 86 -1.97 -18.82 1.91
N THR A 87 -2.55 -19.93 2.33
CA THR A 87 -3.99 -20.01 2.62
C THR A 87 -4.25 -20.39 4.08
N TYR A 88 -5.38 -19.94 4.57
CA TYR A 88 -5.96 -20.31 5.85
C TYR A 88 -7.31 -20.99 5.63
N ARG A 89 -7.45 -22.24 6.12
CA ARG A 89 -8.69 -22.99 5.97
C ARG A 89 -9.67 -22.65 7.07
N TYR A 90 -10.84 -22.18 6.70
CA TYR A 90 -11.93 -21.88 7.61
C TYR A 90 -13.28 -22.26 7.00
N GLN A 91 -14.11 -22.98 7.77
CA GLN A 91 -15.43 -23.46 7.32
C GLN A 91 -15.43 -24.12 5.92
N GLY A 92 -14.39 -24.95 5.64
CA GLY A 92 -14.31 -25.69 4.37
C GLY A 92 -13.77 -24.90 3.18
N ARG A 93 -13.48 -23.61 3.31
CA ARG A 93 -12.89 -22.76 2.29
C ARG A 93 -11.45 -22.35 2.65
N ASP A 94 -10.58 -22.31 1.66
CA ASP A 94 -9.22 -21.79 1.80
C ASP A 94 -9.23 -20.28 1.48
N PHE A 95 -8.88 -19.47 2.48
CA PHE A 95 -8.79 -18.01 2.37
C PHE A 95 -7.34 -17.59 2.19
N ARG A 96 -7.10 -16.64 1.29
CA ARG A 96 -5.82 -15.93 1.14
C ARG A 96 -5.87 -14.59 1.86
N LEU A 97 -4.72 -14.07 2.28
CA LEU A 97 -4.60 -12.71 2.85
C LEU A 97 -4.98 -11.62 1.85
N THR A 98 -4.85 -11.92 0.54
CA THR A 98 -5.21 -11.03 -0.57
C THR A 98 -6.60 -11.33 -1.14
N ASP A 99 -7.39 -12.17 -0.49
CA ASP A 99 -8.68 -12.68 -0.96
C ASP A 99 -8.57 -13.28 -2.38
N VAL A 100 -9.43 -12.88 -3.32
CA VAL A 100 -9.39 -13.34 -4.72
C VAL A 100 -8.54 -12.45 -5.63
N ALA A 101 -7.99 -11.37 -5.10
CA ALA A 101 -7.23 -10.34 -5.82
C ALA A 101 -5.73 -10.41 -5.49
N GLY A 102 -5.01 -9.38 -5.83
CA GLY A 102 -3.58 -9.20 -5.55
C GLY A 102 -2.71 -9.47 -6.76
N ASN A 103 -2.10 -8.41 -7.28
CA ASN A 103 -1.07 -8.47 -8.31
C ASN A 103 0.24 -7.93 -7.74
N ILE A 104 1.34 -8.63 -7.99
CA ILE A 104 2.66 -8.17 -7.54
C ILE A 104 3.08 -6.99 -8.40
N ALA A 105 3.43 -5.87 -7.77
CA ALA A 105 3.97 -4.70 -8.45
C ALA A 105 5.47 -4.90 -8.72
N HIS A 106 5.78 -5.63 -9.78
CA HIS A 106 7.16 -6.00 -10.14
C HIS A 106 8.09 -4.80 -10.33
N ASP A 107 7.56 -3.64 -10.73
CA ASP A 107 8.34 -2.41 -10.91
C ASP A 107 8.95 -1.87 -9.59
N LEU A 108 8.41 -2.28 -8.45
CA LEU A 108 8.92 -1.94 -7.12
C LEU A 108 10.09 -2.83 -6.68
N LEU A 109 10.35 -3.91 -7.38
CA LEU A 109 11.39 -4.87 -7.01
C LEU A 109 12.76 -4.44 -7.58
N ALA A 110 13.80 -4.74 -6.83
CA ALA A 110 15.21 -4.48 -7.22
C ALA A 110 15.69 -5.43 -8.31
#